data_f98bac319e6f3a78a665c2569a5c5736
#
_entry.id   f98bac319e6f3a78a665c2569a5c5736
#
_cell.length_a   1.000
_cell.length_b   1.000
_cell.length_c   1.000
_cell.angle_alpha   90.00
_cell.angle_beta   90.00
_cell.angle_gamma   90.00
#
_symmetry.space_group_name_H-M   'P 1'
#
loop_
_entity.id
_entity.type
_entity.pdbx_description
1 polymer ?
#
loop_
_entity_poly.entity_id
_entity_poly.type
_entity_poly.pdbx_seq_one_letter_code
_entity_poly.pdbx_strand_id
1 'polypeptide(L)'
;MKLDRDLKLLLSSGKPGITVLGPCAVGHTRRCARTDVEPGVCMGQGVHLETGFLGCGSFIGENTRVVFTSEIGRFVTIGENCLIGARVPEDPELISTSYPVREKDLPWCRDWLPVKEPWKKKGPLQRTVIGNDVFIGDRCVIPQGIKVGDGAFLHPGTVPGDDVPPYGILRGNPGQLTGFRFSQEEIRRLLALRWWDFGTGLINEIPAKERADMLLVLDKMEEMSGKIPTLSSGETFFSFQHRKYTAFIYRKEKDRETLLRQFPV
;
A
#
# COMPACT_ATOMS: atom_id res chain seq x y z
N MET A 1 8.40 1.63 14.03
CA MET A 1 8.16 0.57 15.03
C MET A 1 8.56 -0.76 14.41
N LYS A 2 9.33 -1.58 15.13
CA LYS A 2 9.65 -2.95 14.70
C LYS A 2 8.55 -3.89 15.18
N LEU A 3 8.04 -4.70 14.26
CA LEU A 3 7.14 -5.80 14.57
C LEU A 3 7.97 -7.08 14.63
N ASP A 4 7.88 -7.80 15.73
CA ASP A 4 8.57 -9.06 15.95
C ASP A 4 7.57 -10.21 16.23
N ARG A 5 8.10 -11.39 16.57
CA ARG A 5 7.31 -12.60 16.80
C ARG A 5 6.30 -12.45 17.95
N ASP A 6 6.67 -11.71 18.99
CA ASP A 6 5.81 -11.52 20.18
C ASP A 6 4.64 -10.58 19.84
N LEU A 7 4.89 -9.61 18.98
CA LEU A 7 3.86 -8.72 18.46
C LEU A 7 2.88 -9.43 17.53
N LYS A 8 3.33 -10.45 16.79
CA LYS A 8 2.46 -11.29 15.96
C LYS A 8 1.33 -11.93 16.80
N LEU A 9 1.65 -12.46 17.97
CA LEU A 9 0.66 -13.06 18.89
C LEU A 9 -0.35 -12.03 19.38
N LEU A 10 0.10 -10.82 19.68
CA LEU A 10 -0.78 -9.73 20.10
C LEU A 10 -1.74 -9.28 19.00
N LEU A 11 -1.23 -9.14 17.77
CA LEU A 11 -2.02 -8.66 16.63
C LEU A 11 -2.95 -9.75 16.05
N SER A 12 -2.64 -11.02 16.27
CA SER A 12 -3.45 -12.16 15.84
C SER A 12 -4.45 -12.65 16.90
N SER A 13 -4.48 -12.03 18.08
CA SER A 13 -5.37 -12.42 19.20
C SER A 13 -6.86 -12.15 18.94
N GLY A 14 -7.20 -11.44 17.87
CA GLY A 14 -8.57 -11.27 17.36
C GLY A 14 -8.72 -11.90 15.98
N LYS A 15 -9.86 -12.48 15.64
CA LYS A 15 -10.13 -13.03 14.31
C LYS A 15 -10.90 -12.02 13.46
N PRO A 16 -10.40 -11.66 12.26
CA PRO A 16 -9.07 -11.83 11.70
C PRO A 16 -8.06 -10.85 12.29
N GLY A 17 -6.76 -11.21 12.32
CA GLY A 17 -5.64 -10.38 12.78
C GLY A 17 -4.69 -9.96 11.67
N ILE A 18 -3.56 -9.38 12.04
CA ILE A 18 -2.44 -9.10 11.14
C ILE A 18 -1.41 -10.23 11.26
N THR A 19 -0.99 -10.79 10.13
CA THR A 19 0.08 -11.80 10.08
C THR A 19 1.40 -11.14 9.71
N VAL A 20 2.45 -11.41 10.48
CA VAL A 20 3.81 -10.95 10.22
C VAL A 20 4.73 -12.17 10.18
N LEU A 21 5.39 -12.42 9.06
CA LEU A 21 6.21 -13.63 8.86
C LEU A 21 7.61 -13.50 9.46
N GLY A 22 8.05 -12.26 9.76
CA GLY A 22 9.35 -11.97 10.36
C GLY A 22 9.45 -10.52 10.82
N PRO A 23 10.64 -10.04 11.21
CA PRO A 23 10.83 -8.64 11.62
C PRO A 23 10.42 -7.66 10.53
N CYS A 24 9.50 -6.76 10.84
CA CYS A 24 9.01 -5.70 9.96
C CYS A 24 9.08 -4.34 10.65
N ALA A 25 9.06 -3.26 9.86
CA ALA A 25 8.98 -1.90 10.37
C ALA A 25 7.70 -1.22 9.85
N VAL A 26 6.88 -0.69 10.74
CA VAL A 26 5.64 0.02 10.37
C VAL A 26 5.68 1.44 10.91
N GLY A 27 5.42 2.41 10.04
CA GLY A 27 5.32 3.84 10.35
C GLY A 27 6.58 4.35 11.05
N HIS A 28 7.58 4.86 10.36
CA HIS A 28 8.87 5.18 10.98
C HIS A 28 9.37 6.60 10.74
N THR A 29 8.64 7.45 10.06
CA THR A 29 9.16 8.79 9.77
C THR A 29 8.26 9.90 10.29
N ARG A 30 8.85 11.10 10.43
CA ARG A 30 8.13 12.35 10.69
C ARG A 30 7.02 12.64 9.66
N ARG A 31 6.92 11.83 8.59
CA ARG A 31 6.03 12.04 7.44
C ARG A 31 4.81 11.12 7.44
N CYS A 32 4.86 10.01 8.19
CA CYS A 32 3.73 9.12 8.40
C CYS A 32 3.54 8.93 9.92
N ALA A 33 2.80 9.84 10.52
CA ALA A 33 2.55 9.83 11.96
C ALA A 33 1.58 8.71 12.38
N ARG A 34 0.82 8.18 11.43
CA ARG A 34 -0.19 7.15 11.65
C ARG A 34 -0.29 6.24 10.43
N THR A 35 -0.38 4.94 10.67
CA THR A 35 -0.71 3.89 9.69
C THR A 35 -1.87 3.08 10.24
N ASP A 36 -2.96 3.03 9.49
CA ASP A 36 -4.12 2.20 9.83
C ASP A 36 -4.09 0.94 8.95
N VAL A 37 -4.26 -0.21 9.58
CA VAL A 37 -4.18 -1.53 8.92
C VAL A 37 -5.44 -2.31 9.24
N GLU A 38 -6.16 -2.73 8.20
CA GLU A 38 -7.33 -3.61 8.36
C GLU A 38 -6.89 -5.04 8.74
N PRO A 39 -7.76 -5.83 9.38
CA PRO A 39 -7.50 -7.24 9.66
C PRO A 39 -7.32 -8.08 8.38
N GLY A 40 -6.65 -9.23 8.49
CA GLY A 40 -6.41 -10.14 7.35
C GLY A 40 -5.24 -9.75 6.45
N VAL A 41 -4.43 -8.78 6.86
CA VAL A 41 -3.18 -8.41 6.17
C VAL A 41 -2.05 -9.37 6.54
N CYS A 42 -1.19 -9.67 5.56
CA CYS A 42 0.04 -10.45 5.76
C CYS A 42 1.27 -9.68 5.26
N MET A 43 2.31 -9.61 6.08
CA MET A 43 3.58 -8.97 5.75
C MET A 43 4.74 -9.95 5.87
N GLY A 44 5.56 -10.04 4.82
CA GLY A 44 6.80 -10.80 4.79
C GLY A 44 7.88 -10.22 5.70
N GLN A 45 8.96 -10.97 5.86
CA GLN A 45 10.12 -10.53 6.64
C GLN A 45 10.78 -9.30 5.97
N GLY A 46 11.30 -8.38 6.77
CA GLY A 46 12.05 -7.22 6.27
C GLY A 46 11.18 -6.11 5.64
N VAL A 47 9.86 -6.24 5.67
CA VAL A 47 8.96 -5.19 5.15
C VAL A 47 9.14 -3.90 5.94
N HIS A 48 9.25 -2.79 5.20
CA HIS A 48 9.21 -1.44 5.74
C HIS A 48 7.98 -0.71 5.20
N LEU A 49 7.01 -0.42 6.07
CA LEU A 49 5.70 0.12 5.70
C LEU A 49 5.50 1.54 6.21
N GLU A 50 5.45 2.52 5.29
CA GLU A 50 5.07 3.91 5.53
C GLU A 50 3.88 4.28 4.64
N THR A 51 2.69 3.91 5.05
CA THR A 51 1.42 4.27 4.40
C THR A 51 0.42 4.81 5.42
N GLY A 52 -0.55 5.58 4.98
CA GLY A 52 -1.66 6.01 5.83
C GLY A 52 -2.65 4.87 6.09
N PHE A 53 -2.88 4.02 5.08
CA PHE A 53 -3.85 2.93 5.14
C PHE A 53 -3.33 1.68 4.40
N LEU A 54 -3.68 0.49 4.91
CA LEU A 54 -3.48 -0.81 4.28
C LEU A 54 -4.72 -1.68 4.47
N GLY A 55 -5.38 -2.00 3.36
CA GLY A 55 -6.65 -2.71 3.32
C GLY A 55 -6.55 -4.21 3.56
N CYS A 56 -7.65 -4.81 3.99
CA CYS A 56 -7.75 -6.23 4.31
C CYS A 56 -7.42 -7.15 3.12
N GLY A 57 -7.01 -8.37 3.41
CA GLY A 57 -6.66 -9.37 2.40
C GLY A 57 -5.38 -9.05 1.63
N SER A 58 -4.65 -7.98 1.98
CA SER A 58 -3.44 -7.58 1.28
C SER A 58 -2.21 -8.31 1.79
N PHE A 59 -1.31 -8.63 0.86
CA PHE A 59 -0.02 -9.27 1.11
C PHE A 59 1.12 -8.37 0.63
N ILE A 60 2.14 -8.21 1.47
CA ILE A 60 3.39 -7.52 1.12
C ILE A 60 4.54 -8.49 1.26
N GLY A 61 5.23 -8.79 0.15
CA GLY A 61 6.35 -9.71 0.07
C GLY A 61 7.59 -9.23 0.82
N GLU A 62 8.53 -10.15 0.99
CA GLU A 62 9.74 -9.94 1.79
C GLU A 62 10.60 -8.80 1.26
N ASN A 63 11.28 -8.10 2.19
CA ASN A 63 12.21 -7.01 1.90
C ASN A 63 11.61 -5.86 1.06
N THR A 64 10.28 -5.80 0.94
CA THR A 64 9.59 -4.72 0.23
C THR A 64 9.51 -3.47 1.08
N ARG A 65 9.80 -2.34 0.44
CA ARG A 65 9.80 -1.04 1.06
C ARG A 65 8.69 -0.16 0.48
N VAL A 66 7.77 0.25 1.34
CA VAL A 66 6.67 1.18 1.02
C VAL A 66 6.95 2.51 1.71
N VAL A 67 7.11 3.57 0.93
CA VAL A 67 7.38 4.92 1.43
C VAL A 67 6.54 5.94 0.64
N PHE A 68 6.29 7.12 1.21
CA PHE A 68 5.51 8.17 0.54
C PHE A 68 4.18 7.71 -0.09
N THR A 69 3.56 6.71 0.52
CA THR A 69 2.29 6.15 0.09
C THR A 69 1.18 6.65 1.01
N SER A 70 0.04 7.06 0.46
CA SER A 70 -1.12 7.46 1.25
C SER A 70 -2.00 6.26 1.57
N GLU A 71 -2.18 5.38 0.59
CA GLU A 71 -3.13 4.29 0.66
C GLU A 71 -2.66 3.08 -0.15
N ILE A 72 -2.88 1.91 0.40
CA ILE A 72 -2.87 0.62 -0.28
C ILE A 72 -4.24 -0.01 -0.01
N GLY A 73 -4.98 -0.27 -1.07
CA GLY A 73 -6.34 -0.79 -0.99
C GLY A 73 -6.42 -2.21 -0.45
N ARG A 74 -7.58 -2.83 -0.61
CA ARG A 74 -7.88 -4.21 -0.21
C ARG A 74 -7.47 -5.21 -1.28
N PHE A 75 -7.11 -6.43 -0.86
CA PHE A 75 -6.74 -7.54 -1.75
C PHE A 75 -5.57 -7.22 -2.68
N VAL A 76 -4.63 -6.39 -2.21
CA VAL A 76 -3.42 -6.04 -2.94
C VAL A 76 -2.34 -7.07 -2.67
N THR A 77 -1.70 -7.55 -3.74
CA THR A 77 -0.50 -8.38 -3.63
C THR A 77 0.70 -7.58 -4.12
N ILE A 78 1.66 -7.34 -3.25
CA ILE A 78 2.95 -6.76 -3.60
C ILE A 78 4.02 -7.84 -3.42
N GLY A 79 4.77 -8.10 -4.47
CA GLY A 79 5.85 -9.08 -4.47
C GLY A 79 7.03 -8.69 -3.59
N GLU A 80 8.11 -9.44 -3.74
CA GLU A 80 9.31 -9.28 -2.94
C GLU A 80 10.26 -8.22 -3.52
N ASN A 81 11.05 -7.61 -2.64
CA ASN A 81 12.11 -6.65 -3.01
C ASN A 81 11.59 -5.46 -3.84
N CYS A 82 10.33 -5.07 -3.64
CA CYS A 82 9.72 -3.92 -4.30
C CYS A 82 10.06 -2.61 -3.57
N LEU A 83 10.04 -1.50 -4.33
CA LEU A 83 10.12 -0.15 -3.78
C LEU A 83 8.90 0.65 -4.23
N ILE A 84 7.97 0.88 -3.32
CA ILE A 84 6.74 1.64 -3.57
C ILE A 84 6.91 3.06 -3.04
N GLY A 85 6.58 4.06 -3.88
CA GLY A 85 6.75 5.47 -3.55
C GLY A 85 8.21 5.92 -3.66
N ALA A 86 8.95 5.32 -4.58
CA ALA A 86 10.35 5.67 -4.85
C ALA A 86 10.49 7.17 -5.13
N ARG A 87 11.33 7.84 -4.35
CA ARG A 87 11.53 9.27 -4.54
C ARG A 87 12.28 9.55 -5.84
N VAL A 88 11.67 10.35 -6.70
CA VAL A 88 12.33 10.90 -7.88
C VAL A 88 12.84 12.31 -7.53
N PRO A 89 14.08 12.68 -7.88
CA PRO A 89 14.54 14.06 -7.78
C PRO A 89 13.63 14.99 -8.58
N GLU A 90 13.27 16.12 -7.99
CA GLU A 90 12.27 17.02 -8.56
C GLU A 90 12.80 17.88 -9.71
N ASP A 91 14.12 17.91 -9.91
CA ASP A 91 14.75 18.79 -10.90
C ASP A 91 16.06 18.20 -11.42
N PRO A 92 15.99 17.39 -12.49
CA PRO A 92 17.18 16.80 -13.10
C PRO A 92 18.05 17.84 -13.85
N GLU A 93 17.52 19.05 -14.08
CA GLU A 93 18.23 20.11 -14.80
C GLU A 93 19.18 20.92 -13.90
N LEU A 94 19.18 20.66 -12.60
CA LEU A 94 20.15 21.27 -11.69
C LEU A 94 21.58 20.86 -12.06
N ILE A 95 22.50 21.81 -12.00
CA ILE A 95 23.92 21.58 -12.28
C ILE A 95 24.54 20.47 -11.41
N SER A 96 23.94 20.19 -10.28
CA SER A 96 24.28 19.05 -9.42
C SER A 96 23.02 18.43 -8.87
N THR A 97 22.80 17.15 -9.15
CA THR A 97 21.69 16.38 -8.58
C THR A 97 21.84 16.12 -7.07
N SER A 98 23.05 16.31 -6.54
CA SER A 98 23.35 16.18 -5.12
C SER A 98 23.17 17.49 -4.35
N TYR A 99 23.06 18.61 -5.05
CA TYR A 99 22.88 19.94 -4.46
C TYR A 99 21.43 20.42 -4.63
N PRO A 100 20.78 21.01 -3.62
CA PRO A 100 21.36 21.23 -2.30
C PRO A 100 21.12 20.03 -1.39
N VAL A 101 22.17 19.43 -0.93
CA VAL A 101 22.05 18.56 0.24
C VAL A 101 21.46 19.42 1.37
N ARG A 102 20.41 18.91 2.01
CA ARG A 102 19.79 19.66 3.10
C ARG A 102 20.81 19.80 4.22
N GLU A 103 21.09 21.03 4.59
CA GLU A 103 22.05 21.37 5.65
C GLU A 103 21.83 20.55 6.94
N LYS A 104 20.55 20.26 7.27
CA LYS A 104 20.18 19.43 8.41
C LYS A 104 20.39 17.93 8.22
N ASP A 105 20.51 17.47 6.98
CA ASP A 105 20.72 16.06 6.67
C ASP A 105 22.22 15.71 6.69
N LEU A 106 23.08 16.70 6.50
CA LEU A 106 24.53 16.57 6.57
C LEU A 106 25.17 17.68 7.43
N PRO A 107 24.93 17.69 8.75
CA PRO A 107 25.43 18.76 9.63
C PRO A 107 26.97 18.89 9.64
N TRP A 108 27.67 17.81 9.31
CA TRP A 108 29.13 17.79 9.21
C TRP A 108 29.68 18.46 7.94
N CYS A 109 28.84 18.71 6.92
CA CYS A 109 29.22 19.41 5.69
C CYS A 109 28.98 20.93 5.78
N ARG A 110 28.36 21.43 6.82
CA ARG A 110 27.90 22.81 6.94
C ARG A 110 29.02 23.82 6.70
N ASP A 111 30.19 23.56 7.24
CA ASP A 111 31.34 24.44 7.14
C ASP A 111 32.05 24.33 5.76
N TRP A 112 31.83 23.24 5.05
CA TRP A 112 32.45 22.97 3.75
C TRP A 112 31.62 23.45 2.58
N LEU A 113 30.30 23.33 2.70
CA LEU A 113 29.33 23.63 1.66
C LEU A 113 28.25 24.59 2.20
N PRO A 114 28.58 25.83 2.49
CA PRO A 114 27.61 26.80 2.97
C PRO A 114 26.56 27.05 1.89
N VAL A 115 25.34 26.61 2.13
CA VAL A 115 24.19 26.86 1.24
C VAL A 115 23.67 28.26 1.54
N LYS A 116 23.98 29.23 0.67
CA LYS A 116 23.52 30.63 0.83
C LYS A 116 22.01 30.76 0.68
N GLU A 117 21.40 29.97 -0.19
CA GLU A 117 19.96 29.94 -0.39
C GLU A 117 19.45 28.51 -0.34
N PRO A 118 18.60 28.16 0.62
CA PRO A 118 18.00 26.83 0.65
C PRO A 118 17.08 26.65 -0.55
N TRP A 119 17.24 25.55 -1.27
CA TRP A 119 16.37 25.17 -2.36
C TRP A 119 14.92 25.05 -1.87
N LYS A 120 14.05 25.82 -2.49
CA LYS A 120 12.62 25.79 -2.18
C LYS A 120 11.97 24.69 -3.02
N LYS A 121 11.46 23.69 -2.34
CA LYS A 121 10.71 22.61 -2.97
C LYS A 121 9.52 23.16 -3.76
N LYS A 122 9.41 22.81 -5.05
CA LYS A 122 8.25 23.16 -5.87
C LYS A 122 7.06 22.27 -5.49
N GLY A 123 6.06 22.84 -4.83
CA GLY A 123 4.78 22.21 -4.58
C GLY A 123 4.72 21.13 -3.45
N PRO A 124 3.53 20.64 -3.13
CA PRO A 124 3.35 19.57 -2.15
C PRO A 124 3.85 18.23 -2.71
N LEU A 125 4.43 17.39 -1.84
CA LEU A 125 4.80 16.02 -2.19
C LEU A 125 3.54 15.24 -2.53
N GLN A 126 3.42 14.82 -3.77
CA GLN A 126 2.39 13.86 -4.15
C GLN A 126 2.71 12.50 -3.53
N ARG A 127 1.69 11.84 -3.01
CA ARG A 127 1.82 10.49 -2.44
C ARG A 127 1.32 9.47 -3.44
N THR A 128 1.99 8.32 -3.47
CA THR A 128 1.55 7.16 -4.23
C THR A 128 0.25 6.62 -3.65
N VAL A 129 -0.64 6.18 -4.52
CA VAL A 129 -1.91 5.51 -4.17
C VAL A 129 -1.95 4.18 -4.91
N ILE A 130 -2.19 3.10 -4.19
CA ILE A 130 -2.43 1.78 -4.76
C ILE A 130 -3.89 1.43 -4.53
N GLY A 131 -4.62 1.16 -5.60
CA GLY A 131 -6.03 0.77 -5.55
C GLY A 131 -6.26 -0.61 -4.95
N ASN A 132 -7.45 -1.16 -5.15
CA ASN A 132 -7.87 -2.48 -4.68
C ASN A 132 -7.59 -3.57 -5.73
N ASP A 133 -7.46 -4.83 -5.34
CA ASP A 133 -7.24 -5.97 -6.26
C ASP A 133 -6.01 -5.80 -7.17
N VAL A 134 -5.01 -5.06 -6.73
CA VAL A 134 -3.80 -4.78 -7.49
C VAL A 134 -2.77 -5.88 -7.27
N PHE A 135 -2.16 -6.34 -8.36
CA PHE A 135 -0.98 -7.21 -8.33
C PHE A 135 0.26 -6.44 -8.77
N ILE A 136 1.27 -6.40 -7.92
CA ILE A 136 2.59 -5.85 -8.21
C ILE A 136 3.60 -6.98 -8.06
N GLY A 137 4.20 -7.40 -9.18
CA GLY A 137 5.21 -8.46 -9.21
C GLY A 137 6.50 -8.08 -8.50
N ASP A 138 7.38 -9.04 -8.33
CA ASP A 138 8.65 -8.85 -7.63
C ASP A 138 9.54 -7.78 -8.27
N ARG A 139 10.33 -7.09 -7.46
CA ARG A 139 11.32 -6.10 -7.90
C ARG A 139 10.74 -4.93 -8.71
N CYS A 140 9.46 -4.65 -8.58
CA CYS A 140 8.86 -3.45 -9.14
C CYS A 140 9.31 -2.20 -8.38
N VAL A 141 9.43 -1.10 -9.12
CA VAL A 141 9.71 0.22 -8.55
C VAL A 141 8.59 1.17 -8.95
N ILE A 142 7.76 1.55 -8.01
CA ILE A 142 6.67 2.52 -8.25
C ILE A 142 7.15 3.90 -7.80
N PRO A 143 7.32 4.86 -8.72
CA PRO A 143 7.72 6.21 -8.37
C PRO A 143 6.71 6.91 -7.45
N GLN A 144 7.22 7.87 -6.67
CA GLN A 144 6.38 8.70 -5.83
C GLN A 144 5.36 9.50 -6.65
N GLY A 145 4.12 9.53 -6.21
CA GLY A 145 3.03 10.29 -6.85
C GLY A 145 2.21 9.49 -7.86
N ILE A 146 2.70 8.34 -8.30
CA ILE A 146 1.96 7.46 -9.22
C ILE A 146 0.71 6.89 -8.54
N LYS A 147 -0.39 6.88 -9.27
CA LYS A 147 -1.63 6.19 -8.90
C LYS A 147 -1.73 4.88 -9.68
N VAL A 148 -1.87 3.77 -8.96
CA VAL A 148 -2.14 2.46 -9.56
C VAL A 148 -3.62 2.16 -9.37
N GLY A 149 -4.36 2.08 -10.47
CA GLY A 149 -5.82 1.86 -10.45
C GLY A 149 -6.22 0.48 -9.97
N ASP A 150 -7.47 0.36 -9.53
CA ASP A 150 -8.05 -0.91 -9.06
C ASP A 150 -7.86 -2.03 -10.09
N GLY A 151 -7.53 -3.22 -9.63
CA GLY A 151 -7.36 -4.38 -10.48
C GLY A 151 -6.13 -4.38 -11.38
N ALA A 152 -5.26 -3.38 -11.33
CA ALA A 152 -4.08 -3.32 -12.19
C ALA A 152 -3.11 -4.48 -11.92
N PHE A 153 -2.39 -4.88 -12.96
CA PHE A 153 -1.45 -5.98 -12.95
C PHE A 153 -0.09 -5.54 -13.49
N LEU A 154 0.89 -5.44 -12.61
CA LEU A 154 2.26 -5.07 -12.95
C LEU A 154 3.14 -6.33 -12.93
N HIS A 155 3.72 -6.66 -14.08
CA HIS A 155 4.68 -7.76 -14.18
C HIS A 155 5.94 -7.51 -13.35
N PRO A 156 6.67 -8.55 -12.93
CA PRO A 156 7.92 -8.40 -12.18
C PRO A 156 8.91 -7.46 -12.89
N GLY A 157 9.59 -6.61 -12.10
CA GLY A 157 10.55 -5.65 -12.60
C GLY A 157 9.96 -4.43 -13.32
N THR A 158 8.64 -4.24 -13.28
CA THR A 158 8.00 -3.08 -13.93
C THR A 158 8.25 -1.77 -13.18
N VAL A 159 8.53 -0.71 -13.94
CA VAL A 159 8.69 0.67 -13.43
C VAL A 159 7.75 1.58 -14.21
N PRO A 160 6.53 1.88 -13.72
CA PRO A 160 5.61 2.75 -14.42
C PRO A 160 6.14 4.20 -14.48
N GLY A 161 5.99 4.84 -15.64
CA GLY A 161 6.34 6.25 -15.83
C GLY A 161 5.18 7.20 -15.50
N ASP A 162 3.95 6.69 -15.60
CA ASP A 162 2.70 7.44 -15.41
C ASP A 162 1.70 6.63 -14.58
N ASP A 163 0.56 7.24 -14.26
CA ASP A 163 -0.54 6.58 -13.58
C ASP A 163 -1.00 5.34 -14.36
N VAL A 164 -1.29 4.28 -13.62
CA VAL A 164 -1.70 2.99 -14.18
C VAL A 164 -3.23 2.93 -14.20
N PRO A 165 -3.85 2.73 -15.38
CA PRO A 165 -5.29 2.66 -15.47
C PRO A 165 -5.85 1.42 -14.74
N PRO A 166 -7.11 1.47 -14.26
CA PRO A 166 -7.77 0.31 -13.66
C PRO A 166 -7.72 -0.91 -14.58
N TYR A 167 -7.41 -2.06 -14.01
CA TYR A 167 -7.26 -3.35 -14.71
C TYR A 167 -6.22 -3.35 -15.84
N GLY A 168 -5.37 -2.33 -15.93
CA GLY A 168 -4.27 -2.27 -16.89
C GLY A 168 -3.18 -3.28 -16.58
N ILE A 169 -2.61 -3.87 -17.63
CA ILE A 169 -1.47 -4.80 -17.56
C ILE A 169 -0.23 -4.05 -18.02
N LEU A 170 0.73 -3.86 -17.12
CA LEU A 170 2.00 -3.19 -17.41
C LEU A 170 3.17 -4.16 -17.38
N ARG A 171 4.15 -3.89 -18.27
CA ARG A 171 5.41 -4.64 -18.35
C ARG A 171 6.59 -3.72 -18.62
N GLY A 172 7.73 -4.07 -18.05
CA GLY A 172 9.05 -3.53 -18.39
C GLY A 172 9.45 -2.27 -17.63
N ASN A 173 10.63 -1.75 -18.02
CA ASN A 173 11.19 -0.50 -17.53
C ASN A 173 11.78 0.25 -18.74
N PRO A 174 11.18 1.37 -19.18
CA PRO A 174 9.94 1.96 -18.63
C PRO A 174 8.72 1.05 -18.82
N GLY A 175 7.79 1.11 -17.87
CA GLY A 175 6.57 0.31 -17.87
C GLY A 175 5.60 0.73 -18.97
N GLN A 176 5.26 -0.20 -19.84
CA GLN A 176 4.33 0.01 -20.95
C GLN A 176 3.01 -0.72 -20.69
N LEU A 177 1.90 -0.06 -20.98
CA LEU A 177 0.59 -0.67 -20.97
C LEU A 177 0.49 -1.66 -22.15
N THR A 178 0.39 -2.96 -21.87
CA THR A 178 0.34 -4.01 -22.90
C THR A 178 -1.06 -4.53 -23.16
N GLY A 179 -2.03 -4.15 -22.33
CA GLY A 179 -3.43 -4.54 -22.45
C GLY A 179 -4.20 -4.34 -21.15
N PHE A 180 -5.35 -4.97 -21.06
CA PHE A 180 -6.21 -4.98 -19.89
C PHE A 180 -6.55 -6.41 -19.50
N ARG A 181 -6.83 -6.64 -18.20
CA ARG A 181 -7.21 -7.98 -17.69
C ARG A 181 -8.53 -8.48 -18.24
N PHE A 182 -9.44 -7.56 -18.54
CA PHE A 182 -10.82 -7.81 -18.93
C PHE A 182 -11.25 -6.85 -20.03
N SER A 183 -12.40 -7.11 -20.65
CA SER A 183 -13.03 -6.17 -21.59
C SER A 183 -13.47 -4.89 -20.89
N GLN A 184 -13.66 -3.81 -21.66
CA GLN A 184 -14.10 -2.52 -21.10
C GLN A 184 -15.47 -2.61 -20.39
N GLU A 185 -16.34 -3.50 -20.88
CA GLU A 185 -17.64 -3.77 -20.24
C GLU A 185 -17.49 -4.41 -18.87
N GLU A 186 -16.69 -5.49 -18.80
CA GLU A 186 -16.41 -6.19 -17.55
C GLU A 186 -15.71 -5.27 -16.54
N ILE A 187 -14.73 -4.48 -16.99
CA ILE A 187 -14.04 -3.50 -16.13
C ILE A 187 -15.03 -2.51 -15.54
N ARG A 188 -15.94 -1.99 -16.35
CA ARG A 188 -16.96 -1.03 -15.89
C ARG A 188 -17.85 -1.64 -14.81
N ARG A 189 -18.29 -2.88 -15.01
CA ARG A 189 -19.11 -3.62 -14.05
C ARG A 189 -18.34 -3.92 -12.75
N LEU A 190 -17.09 -4.38 -12.85
CA LEU A 190 -16.24 -4.65 -11.68
C LEU A 190 -16.00 -3.40 -10.83
N LEU A 191 -15.75 -2.26 -11.47
CA LEU A 191 -15.56 -0.98 -10.77
C LEU A 191 -16.85 -0.48 -10.12
N ALA A 192 -18.01 -0.72 -10.73
CA ALA A 192 -19.31 -0.38 -10.15
C ALA A 192 -19.67 -1.30 -8.97
N LEU A 193 -19.41 -2.58 -9.10
CA LEU A 193 -19.69 -3.59 -8.07
C LEU A 193 -18.78 -3.42 -6.85
N ARG A 194 -17.52 -3.05 -7.03
CA ARG A 194 -16.51 -2.93 -5.94
C ARG A 194 -16.47 -4.18 -5.06
N TRP A 195 -16.27 -5.34 -5.67
CA TRP A 195 -16.34 -6.65 -5.01
C TRP A 195 -15.48 -6.75 -3.73
N TRP A 196 -14.37 -6.05 -3.67
CA TRP A 196 -13.47 -5.99 -2.52
C TRP A 196 -14.10 -5.41 -1.25
N ASP A 197 -15.20 -4.67 -1.39
CA ASP A 197 -15.97 -4.16 -0.23
C ASP A 197 -16.78 -5.26 0.46
N PHE A 198 -17.00 -6.40 -0.21
CA PHE A 198 -17.69 -7.58 0.35
C PHE A 198 -16.70 -8.63 0.89
N GLY A 199 -15.40 -8.37 0.85
CA GLY A 199 -14.38 -9.34 1.21
C GLY A 199 -14.39 -10.55 0.27
N THR A 200 -14.21 -11.75 0.83
CA THR A 200 -14.31 -12.99 0.04
C THR A 200 -15.75 -13.50 -0.10
N GLY A 201 -16.73 -12.79 0.49
CA GLY A 201 -18.12 -13.24 0.53
C GLY A 201 -18.70 -13.52 -0.85
N LEU A 202 -18.59 -12.55 -1.77
CA LEU A 202 -19.10 -12.74 -3.14
C LEU A 202 -18.36 -13.85 -3.89
N ILE A 203 -17.03 -13.95 -3.75
CA ILE A 203 -16.22 -14.93 -4.49
C ILE A 203 -16.50 -16.36 -3.99
N ASN A 204 -16.70 -16.55 -2.71
CA ASN A 204 -16.90 -17.86 -2.11
C ASN A 204 -18.21 -18.53 -2.56
N GLU A 205 -19.23 -17.74 -2.89
CA GLU A 205 -20.50 -18.23 -3.37
C GLU A 205 -20.47 -18.69 -4.83
N ILE A 206 -19.37 -18.36 -5.58
CA ILE A 206 -19.25 -18.74 -6.98
C ILE A 206 -18.51 -20.08 -7.09
N PRO A 207 -19.14 -21.14 -7.63
CA PRO A 207 -18.49 -22.42 -7.82
C PRO A 207 -17.22 -22.30 -8.67
N ALA A 208 -16.14 -23.00 -8.29
CA ALA A 208 -14.83 -22.88 -8.95
C ALA A 208 -14.90 -23.15 -10.47
N LYS A 209 -15.78 -24.06 -10.89
CA LYS A 209 -16.00 -24.41 -12.31
C LYS A 209 -16.59 -23.25 -13.14
N GLU A 210 -17.24 -22.30 -12.51
CA GLU A 210 -17.90 -21.18 -13.17
C GLU A 210 -17.03 -19.93 -13.21
N ARG A 211 -15.93 -19.91 -12.45
CA ARG A 211 -15.02 -18.74 -12.35
C ARG A 211 -14.24 -18.47 -13.64
N ALA A 212 -14.29 -19.36 -14.62
CA ALA A 212 -13.66 -19.15 -15.93
C ALA A 212 -14.48 -18.24 -16.86
N ASP A 213 -15.80 -18.09 -16.60
CA ASP A 213 -16.67 -17.22 -17.36
C ASP A 213 -16.93 -15.93 -16.55
N MET A 214 -16.23 -14.86 -16.94
CA MET A 214 -16.29 -13.60 -16.20
C MET A 214 -17.67 -12.94 -16.25
N LEU A 215 -18.40 -13.05 -17.36
CA LEU A 215 -19.75 -12.47 -17.46
C LEU A 215 -20.71 -13.18 -16.51
N LEU A 216 -20.66 -14.52 -16.48
CA LEU A 216 -21.46 -15.30 -15.52
C LEU A 216 -21.08 -14.99 -14.07
N VAL A 217 -19.79 -14.82 -13.80
CA VAL A 217 -19.29 -14.41 -12.49
C VAL A 217 -19.88 -13.07 -12.08
N LEU A 218 -19.85 -12.07 -12.96
CA LEU A 218 -20.38 -10.73 -12.71
C LEU A 218 -21.88 -10.76 -12.48
N ASP A 219 -22.66 -11.45 -13.30
CA ASP A 219 -24.10 -11.58 -13.14
C ASP A 219 -24.45 -12.13 -11.76
N LYS A 220 -23.78 -13.19 -11.33
CA LYS A 220 -23.98 -13.76 -9.99
C LYS A 220 -23.55 -12.82 -8.87
N MET A 221 -22.40 -12.16 -8.98
CA MET A 221 -21.93 -11.22 -7.98
C MET A 221 -22.90 -10.05 -7.81
N GLU A 222 -23.40 -9.50 -8.90
CA GLU A 222 -24.37 -8.41 -8.88
C GLU A 222 -25.69 -8.84 -8.23
N GLU A 223 -26.21 -10.03 -8.58
CA GLU A 223 -27.42 -10.59 -7.93
C GLU A 223 -27.23 -10.75 -6.42
N MET A 224 -26.05 -11.15 -5.99
CA MET A 224 -25.76 -11.48 -4.59
C MET A 224 -25.33 -10.28 -3.76
N SER A 225 -24.86 -9.20 -4.41
CA SER A 225 -24.35 -8.01 -3.73
C SER A 225 -25.36 -7.38 -2.76
N GLY A 226 -26.66 -7.46 -3.08
CA GLY A 226 -27.74 -7.02 -2.18
C GLY A 226 -28.03 -7.94 -0.99
N LYS A 227 -27.49 -9.16 -0.99
CA LYS A 227 -27.75 -10.20 0.02
C LYS A 227 -26.59 -10.40 0.99
N ILE A 228 -25.36 -10.02 0.57
CA ILE A 228 -24.13 -10.20 1.34
C ILE A 228 -23.72 -8.86 1.98
N PRO A 229 -23.45 -8.84 3.29
CA PRO A 229 -23.01 -7.61 3.94
C PRO A 229 -21.61 -7.18 3.44
N THR A 230 -21.44 -5.87 3.26
CA THR A 230 -20.13 -5.30 2.97
C THR A 230 -19.22 -5.33 4.19
N LEU A 231 -17.93 -5.41 3.97
CA LEU A 231 -16.95 -5.08 5.00
C LEU A 231 -17.13 -3.61 5.34
N SER A 232 -17.69 -3.31 6.50
CA SER A 232 -17.78 -1.92 6.93
C SER A 232 -16.36 -1.38 7.12
N SER A 233 -16.02 -0.38 6.31
CA SER A 233 -14.74 0.31 6.42
C SER A 233 -14.61 0.89 7.84
N GLY A 234 -13.62 0.39 8.60
CA GLY A 234 -13.28 0.93 9.91
C GLY A 234 -13.99 0.31 11.11
N GLU A 235 -14.71 -0.80 10.98
CA GLU A 235 -15.29 -1.48 12.16
C GLU A 235 -14.22 -2.07 13.08
N THR A 236 -13.13 -2.59 12.51
CA THR A 236 -11.97 -3.06 13.26
C THR A 236 -10.72 -2.81 12.45
N PHE A 237 -9.75 -2.09 13.00
CA PHE A 237 -8.43 -1.93 12.41
C PHE A 237 -7.37 -1.70 13.48
N PHE A 238 -6.10 -1.92 13.09
CA PHE A 238 -4.96 -1.66 13.94
C PHE A 238 -4.31 -0.35 13.53
N SER A 239 -4.22 0.58 14.47
CA SER A 239 -3.63 1.90 14.25
C SER A 239 -2.24 1.96 14.87
N PHE A 240 -1.23 2.17 14.02
CA PHE A 240 0.16 2.35 14.42
C PHE A 240 0.45 3.84 14.45
N GLN A 241 0.60 4.42 15.63
CA GLN A 241 0.78 5.86 15.82
C GLN A 241 2.14 6.16 16.43
N HIS A 242 2.77 7.24 15.96
CA HIS A 242 4.00 7.77 16.52
C HIS A 242 3.77 9.17 17.12
N ARG A 243 4.09 9.33 18.41
CA ARG A 243 4.03 10.63 19.11
C ARG A 243 5.38 10.92 19.75
N LYS A 244 6.12 11.88 19.21
CA LYS A 244 7.50 12.23 19.65
C LYS A 244 8.39 10.99 19.72
N TYR A 245 8.66 10.49 20.92
CA TYR A 245 9.57 9.38 21.20
C TYR A 245 8.83 8.08 21.58
N THR A 246 7.55 7.97 21.30
CA THR A 246 6.74 6.83 21.69
C THR A 246 5.89 6.35 20.53
N ALA A 247 5.87 5.06 20.30
CA ALA A 247 4.99 4.41 19.36
C ALA A 247 3.87 3.67 20.11
N PHE A 248 2.68 3.72 19.55
CA PHE A 248 1.48 3.13 20.13
C PHE A 248 0.82 2.22 19.10
N ILE A 249 0.25 1.12 19.54
CA ILE A 249 -0.61 0.26 18.75
C ILE A 249 -1.98 0.24 19.40
N TYR A 250 -2.98 0.61 18.63
CA TYR A 250 -4.37 0.57 19.04
C TYR A 250 -5.13 -0.44 18.19
N ARG A 251 -6.10 -1.11 18.80
CA ARG A 251 -7.19 -1.78 18.11
C ARG A 251 -8.39 -0.86 18.12
N LYS A 252 -8.91 -0.55 16.94
CA LYS A 252 -10.09 0.29 16.76
C LYS A 252 -11.27 -0.58 16.34
N GLU A 253 -12.38 -0.46 17.06
CA GLU A 253 -13.65 -1.12 16.78
C GLU A 253 -14.75 -0.06 16.89
N LYS A 254 -15.37 0.34 15.77
CA LYS A 254 -16.36 1.42 15.71
C LYS A 254 -15.92 2.65 16.51
N ASP A 255 -16.57 2.95 17.61
CA ASP A 255 -16.30 4.12 18.45
C ASP A 255 -15.32 3.84 19.59
N ARG A 256 -14.78 2.61 19.69
CA ARG A 256 -13.86 2.21 20.77
C ARG A 256 -12.45 2.05 20.27
N GLU A 257 -11.52 2.76 20.90
CA GLU A 257 -10.09 2.62 20.67
C GLU A 257 -9.45 1.98 21.93
N THR A 258 -8.79 0.83 21.75
CA THR A 258 -8.13 0.11 22.84
C THR A 258 -6.64 0.11 22.61
N LEU A 259 -5.87 0.68 23.54
CA LEU A 259 -4.41 0.62 23.50
C LEU A 259 -3.95 -0.82 23.75
N LEU A 260 -3.26 -1.40 22.77
CA LEU A 260 -2.69 -2.74 22.87
C LEU A 260 -1.27 -2.73 23.43
N ARG A 261 -0.43 -1.79 22.96
CA ARG A 261 0.96 -1.69 23.36
C ARG A 261 1.55 -0.29 23.14
N GLN A 262 2.54 0.05 23.97
CA GLN A 262 3.32 1.28 23.88
C GLN A 262 4.81 0.93 23.86
N PHE A 263 5.59 1.63 23.04
CA PHE A 263 7.04 1.43 22.89
C PHE A 263 7.77 2.76 22.92
N PRO A 264 8.98 2.83 23.51
CA PRO A 264 9.90 3.93 23.25
C PRO A 264 10.40 3.85 21.79
N VAL A 265 10.62 4.99 21.13
CA VAL A 265 11.11 5.12 19.74
C VAL A 265 12.48 5.77 19.73
#